data_e7837bc876ee17a74b3de54b839431a6
#
_entry.id   e7837bc876ee17a74b3de54b839431a6
#
_cell.length_a   1.000
_cell.length_b   1.000
_cell.length_c   1.000
_cell.angle_alpha   90.00
_cell.angle_beta   90.00
_cell.angle_gamma   90.00
#
_symmetry.space_group_name_H-M   'P 1'
#
loop_
_entity.id
_entity.type
_entity.pdbx_description
1 polymer ?
#
loop_
_entity_poly.entity_id
_entity_poly.type
_entity_poly.pdbx_seq_one_letter_code
_entity_poly.pdbx_strand_id
1 'polypeptide(L)'
;MKTSRVDRFSDRFSDAAKKFGLTISIKKTELMYQPRPNEDHYDPVVTIDDTELVSVKNFCYLGSVMSFNGSLDDEITQRNSKASVAFGRLTHRLWKSHDVKLHTKIGVYRAAVLSSLLYCCETWTPYRRHIRKLEAFHMRCLRRICNMRWQDRVPNTDVLEKCGLTSIEALLVNSQLRWAGHVVRMSDERIPKALLYGQLKGCTRRVGRPRLRYKDALKHNLKTSKLNTNTWEAEATNRSAWRNLCRVAVGEFEKSRIAAAKEKRAARKSRVPPPNAVFACSKCDKLCLSRIGLLSHERAHARRDACPS
;
A
#
# COMPACT_ATOMS: atom_id res chain seq x y z
N MET A 1 -27.99 -26.38 2.11
CA MET A 1 -29.23 -25.55 2.30
C MET A 1 -29.06 -24.04 2.09
N LYS A 2 -27.84 -23.47 2.01
CA LYS A 2 -27.64 -22.02 1.75
C LYS A 2 -27.58 -21.65 0.24
N THR A 3 -27.28 -22.59 -0.63
CA THR A 3 -27.25 -22.43 -2.08
C THR A 3 -28.58 -22.05 -2.69
N SER A 4 -29.69 -22.60 -2.21
CA SER A 4 -31.03 -22.37 -2.78
C SER A 4 -31.54 -20.91 -2.86
N ARG A 5 -30.91 -19.99 -2.09
CA ARG A 5 -31.27 -18.56 -2.16
C ARG A 5 -30.48 -17.81 -3.21
N VAL A 6 -29.22 -18.21 -3.43
CA VAL A 6 -28.35 -17.65 -4.46
C VAL A 6 -28.81 -18.16 -5.82
N ASP A 7 -29.12 -19.46 -5.95
CA ASP A 7 -29.64 -20.05 -7.18
C ASP A 7 -30.92 -19.35 -7.63
N ARG A 8 -31.91 -19.20 -6.72
CA ARG A 8 -33.15 -18.46 -7.02
C ARG A 8 -32.92 -17.01 -7.45
N PHE A 9 -31.88 -16.35 -6.90
CA PHE A 9 -31.52 -15.01 -7.35
C PHE A 9 -30.95 -15.04 -8.75
N SER A 10 -30.05 -15.99 -9.04
CA SER A 10 -29.41 -16.16 -10.34
C SER A 10 -30.42 -16.45 -11.45
N ASP A 11 -31.37 -17.34 -11.19
CA ASP A 11 -32.44 -17.68 -12.13
C ASP A 11 -33.33 -16.46 -12.44
N ARG A 12 -33.77 -15.73 -11.40
CA ARG A 12 -34.57 -14.50 -11.57
C ARG A 12 -33.80 -13.42 -12.33
N PHE A 13 -32.49 -13.33 -12.11
CA PHE A 13 -31.64 -12.39 -12.81
C PHE A 13 -31.48 -12.78 -14.29
N SER A 14 -31.33 -14.08 -14.57
CA SER A 14 -31.28 -14.61 -15.94
C SER A 14 -32.59 -14.35 -16.69
N ASP A 15 -33.73 -14.67 -16.06
CA ASP A 15 -35.05 -14.41 -16.64
C ASP A 15 -35.32 -12.92 -16.91
N ALA A 16 -34.90 -12.05 -15.99
CA ALA A 16 -35.00 -10.61 -16.20
C ALA A 16 -34.13 -10.15 -17.35
N ALA A 17 -32.89 -10.61 -17.43
CA ALA A 17 -31.98 -10.28 -18.53
C ALA A 17 -32.56 -10.71 -19.89
N LYS A 18 -33.10 -11.92 -20.00
CA LYS A 18 -33.75 -12.43 -21.20
C LYS A 18 -34.93 -11.56 -21.66
N LYS A 19 -35.75 -11.06 -20.72
CA LYS A 19 -36.87 -10.16 -21.01
C LYS A 19 -36.41 -8.84 -21.66
N PHE A 20 -35.19 -8.40 -21.38
CA PHE A 20 -34.60 -7.21 -21.99
C PHE A 20 -33.68 -7.52 -23.19
N GLY A 21 -33.72 -8.74 -23.70
CA GLY A 21 -32.85 -9.17 -24.81
C GLY A 21 -31.37 -9.25 -24.48
N LEU A 22 -31.03 -9.34 -23.19
CA LEU A 22 -29.64 -9.44 -22.71
C LEU A 22 -29.30 -10.90 -22.40
N THR A 23 -28.06 -11.29 -22.70
CA THR A 23 -27.53 -12.61 -22.35
C THR A 23 -26.41 -12.48 -21.31
N ILE A 24 -26.46 -13.33 -20.28
CA ILE A 24 -25.41 -13.40 -19.27
C ILE A 24 -24.23 -14.17 -19.84
N SER A 25 -23.04 -13.56 -19.80
CA SER A 25 -21.82 -14.25 -20.23
C SER A 25 -21.30 -15.15 -19.10
N ILE A 26 -21.68 -16.41 -19.10
CA ILE A 26 -21.26 -17.40 -18.09
C ILE A 26 -19.74 -17.50 -18.00
N LYS A 27 -19.03 -17.46 -19.15
CA LYS A 27 -17.54 -17.47 -19.19
C LYS A 27 -16.87 -16.30 -18.46
N LYS A 28 -17.57 -15.18 -18.25
CA LYS A 28 -17.07 -13.98 -17.56
C LYS A 28 -17.69 -13.80 -16.19
N THR A 29 -18.67 -14.64 -15.84
CA THR A 29 -19.34 -14.58 -14.53
C THR A 29 -18.62 -15.52 -13.60
N GLU A 30 -18.08 -14.94 -12.53
CA GLU A 30 -17.33 -15.67 -11.50
C GLU A 30 -18.04 -15.52 -10.18
N LEU A 31 -17.95 -16.55 -9.35
CA LEU A 31 -18.51 -16.59 -8.01
C LEU A 31 -17.40 -16.55 -6.97
N MET A 32 -17.49 -15.62 -6.02
CA MET A 32 -16.57 -15.60 -4.88
C MET A 32 -17.36 -15.69 -3.58
N TYR A 33 -17.12 -16.75 -2.82
CA TYR A 33 -17.69 -16.92 -1.49
C TYR A 33 -16.78 -16.34 -0.42
N GLN A 34 -17.32 -15.48 0.40
CA GLN A 34 -16.63 -14.94 1.57
C GLN A 34 -17.26 -15.52 2.85
N PRO A 35 -16.58 -16.45 3.55
CA PRO A 35 -17.11 -17.06 4.76
C PRO A 35 -17.24 -16.05 5.90
N ARG A 36 -18.17 -16.32 6.81
CA ARG A 36 -18.23 -15.56 8.07
C ARG A 36 -16.97 -15.82 8.93
N PRO A 37 -16.66 -14.92 9.85
CA PRO A 37 -15.59 -15.19 10.82
C PRO A 37 -15.83 -16.52 11.54
N ASN A 38 -14.85 -17.44 11.47
CA ASN A 38 -14.86 -18.81 12.02
C ASN A 38 -15.71 -19.85 11.27
N GLU A 39 -16.16 -19.55 10.07
CA GLU A 39 -16.64 -20.57 9.14
C GLU A 39 -15.49 -20.98 8.21
N ASP A 40 -15.41 -22.26 7.90
CA ASP A 40 -14.46 -22.77 6.90
C ASP A 40 -14.89 -22.31 5.50
N HIS A 41 -13.91 -22.10 4.64
CA HIS A 41 -14.15 -21.78 3.25
C HIS A 41 -14.62 -23.06 2.54
N TYR A 42 -15.69 -22.95 1.79
CA TYR A 42 -16.13 -23.95 0.83
C TYR A 42 -16.39 -23.28 -0.53
N ASP A 43 -16.27 -24.03 -1.60
CA ASP A 43 -16.61 -23.56 -2.94
C ASP A 43 -18.10 -23.87 -3.20
N PRO A 44 -18.99 -22.87 -3.18
CA PRO A 44 -20.40 -23.11 -3.44
C PRO A 44 -20.63 -23.41 -4.92
N VAL A 45 -21.46 -24.38 -5.21
CA VAL A 45 -21.94 -24.66 -6.56
C VAL A 45 -23.18 -23.80 -6.81
N VAL A 46 -23.12 -22.95 -7.82
CA VAL A 46 -24.23 -22.09 -8.27
C VAL A 46 -24.36 -22.23 -9.78
N THR A 47 -25.56 -22.39 -10.26
CA THR A 47 -25.86 -22.55 -11.69
C THR A 47 -26.65 -21.36 -12.23
N ILE A 48 -26.46 -21.08 -13.51
CA ILE A 48 -27.30 -20.17 -14.30
C ILE A 48 -27.65 -20.92 -15.59
N ASP A 49 -28.95 -21.06 -15.88
CA ASP A 49 -29.45 -21.79 -17.03
C ASP A 49 -28.75 -23.17 -17.16
N ASP A 50 -28.77 -23.95 -16.07
CA ASP A 50 -28.17 -25.29 -15.93
C ASP A 50 -26.63 -25.35 -16.12
N THR A 51 -25.97 -24.21 -16.25
CA THR A 51 -24.51 -24.15 -16.38
C THR A 51 -23.88 -23.68 -15.06
N GLU A 52 -22.92 -24.46 -14.56
CA GLU A 52 -22.22 -24.15 -13.31
C GLU A 52 -21.28 -22.95 -13.49
N LEU A 53 -21.31 -22.03 -12.51
CA LEU A 53 -20.40 -20.88 -12.44
C LEU A 53 -19.07 -21.26 -11.81
N VAL A 54 -18.01 -20.66 -12.34
CA VAL A 54 -16.66 -20.87 -11.81
C VAL A 54 -16.51 -20.17 -10.44
N SER A 55 -16.18 -20.96 -9.41
CA SER A 55 -15.85 -20.43 -8.09
C SER A 55 -14.40 -19.97 -8.04
N VAL A 56 -14.15 -18.73 -7.57
CA VAL A 56 -12.82 -18.14 -7.51
C VAL A 56 -12.49 -17.65 -6.09
N LYS A 57 -11.22 -17.78 -5.70
CA LYS A 57 -10.73 -17.25 -4.40
C LYS A 57 -10.37 -15.77 -4.46
N ASN A 58 -10.04 -15.27 -5.64
CA ASN A 58 -9.68 -13.88 -5.89
C ASN A 58 -10.49 -13.37 -7.08
N PHE A 59 -11.17 -12.26 -6.88
CA PHE A 59 -12.02 -11.63 -7.90
C PHE A 59 -11.46 -10.26 -8.28
N CYS A 60 -11.33 -10.00 -9.57
CA CYS A 60 -10.83 -8.72 -10.08
C CYS A 60 -11.99 -7.80 -10.47
N TYR A 61 -12.28 -6.80 -9.65
CA TYR A 61 -13.33 -5.81 -9.90
C TYR A 61 -12.74 -4.44 -10.20
N LEU A 62 -13.05 -3.87 -11.37
CA LEU A 62 -12.55 -2.57 -11.85
C LEU A 62 -11.02 -2.42 -11.69
N GLY A 63 -10.30 -3.52 -11.87
CA GLY A 63 -8.85 -3.55 -11.80
C GLY A 63 -8.26 -3.73 -10.39
N SER A 64 -9.07 -3.76 -9.32
CA SER A 64 -8.66 -4.11 -7.96
C SER A 64 -8.98 -5.57 -7.66
N VAL A 65 -8.10 -6.25 -6.92
CA VAL A 65 -8.28 -7.63 -6.50
C VAL A 65 -8.95 -7.68 -5.14
N MET A 66 -10.09 -8.33 -5.08
CA MET A 66 -10.74 -8.72 -3.84
C MET A 66 -10.43 -10.18 -3.56
N SER A 67 -10.03 -10.49 -2.34
CA SER A 67 -9.73 -11.85 -1.89
C SER A 67 -10.83 -12.36 -0.96
N PHE A 68 -11.18 -13.65 -1.05
CA PHE A 68 -12.18 -14.29 -0.20
C PHE A 68 -11.94 -14.10 1.30
N ASN A 69 -10.67 -13.99 1.70
CA ASN A 69 -10.27 -13.78 3.09
C ASN A 69 -10.17 -12.29 3.49
N GLY A 70 -10.49 -11.35 2.58
CA GLY A 70 -10.39 -9.90 2.83
C GLY A 70 -8.97 -9.40 3.07
N SER A 71 -7.91 -10.14 2.61
CA SER A 71 -6.53 -9.69 2.69
C SER A 71 -6.18 -8.72 1.55
N LEU A 72 -5.30 -7.76 1.85
CA LEU A 72 -4.71 -6.86 0.84
C LEU A 72 -3.45 -7.43 0.17
N ASP A 73 -2.98 -8.62 0.56
CA ASP A 73 -1.69 -9.14 0.08
C ASP A 73 -1.68 -9.34 -1.44
N ASP A 74 -2.78 -9.88 -2.00
CA ASP A 74 -2.93 -10.12 -3.44
C ASP A 74 -3.07 -8.83 -4.22
N GLU A 75 -3.88 -7.87 -3.73
CA GLU A 75 -3.99 -6.53 -4.32
C GLU A 75 -2.62 -5.85 -4.38
N ILE A 76 -1.88 -5.79 -3.28
CA ILE A 76 -0.54 -5.18 -3.24
C ILE A 76 0.44 -5.89 -4.19
N THR A 77 0.33 -7.21 -4.32
CA THR A 77 1.18 -7.98 -5.25
C THR A 77 0.85 -7.63 -6.69
N GLN A 78 -0.43 -7.59 -7.04
CA GLN A 78 -0.88 -7.22 -8.37
C GLN A 78 -0.50 -5.77 -8.72
N ARG A 79 -0.63 -4.80 -7.78
CA ARG A 79 -0.23 -3.41 -7.99
C ARG A 79 1.26 -3.28 -8.26
N ASN A 80 2.09 -3.96 -7.48
CA ASN A 80 3.53 -3.99 -7.73
C ASN A 80 3.85 -4.59 -9.11
N SER A 81 3.15 -5.63 -9.53
CA SER A 81 3.31 -6.24 -10.87
C SER A 81 2.95 -5.26 -11.98
N LYS A 82 1.75 -4.66 -11.91
CA LYS A 82 1.30 -3.67 -12.90
C LYS A 82 2.24 -2.46 -12.99
N ALA A 83 2.65 -1.92 -11.84
CA ALA A 83 3.61 -0.82 -11.78
C ALA A 83 5.00 -1.22 -12.30
N SER A 84 5.44 -2.47 -12.07
CA SER A 84 6.70 -3.00 -12.62
C SER A 84 6.65 -3.08 -14.14
N VAL A 85 5.55 -3.54 -14.71
CA VAL A 85 5.35 -3.57 -16.17
C VAL A 85 5.36 -2.15 -16.75
N ALA A 86 4.62 -1.21 -16.12
CA ALA A 86 4.59 0.19 -16.55
C ALA A 86 6.00 0.82 -16.50
N PHE A 87 6.75 0.56 -15.42
CA PHE A 87 8.13 1.02 -15.29
C PHE A 87 9.05 0.39 -16.33
N GLY A 88 8.94 -0.93 -16.55
CA GLY A 88 9.74 -1.69 -17.48
C GLY A 88 9.64 -1.19 -18.94
N ARG A 89 8.42 -0.89 -19.38
CA ARG A 89 8.13 -0.37 -20.73
C ARG A 89 8.86 0.93 -21.05
N LEU A 90 9.15 1.75 -20.05
CA LEU A 90 9.81 3.06 -20.19
C LEU A 90 11.32 3.00 -19.98
N THR A 91 11.89 1.82 -19.67
CA THR A 91 13.30 1.72 -19.25
C THR A 91 14.27 2.20 -20.32
N HIS A 92 14.15 1.72 -21.56
CA HIS A 92 15.10 2.06 -22.61
C HIS A 92 14.89 3.46 -23.16
N ARG A 93 13.63 3.88 -23.34
CA ARG A 93 13.30 5.15 -23.98
C ARG A 93 13.40 6.36 -23.03
N LEU A 94 13.20 6.14 -21.72
CA LEU A 94 13.09 7.26 -20.78
C LEU A 94 14.10 7.16 -19.63
N TRP A 95 14.11 6.05 -18.86
CA TRP A 95 14.90 6.00 -17.64
C TRP A 95 16.40 6.02 -17.91
N LYS A 96 16.84 5.38 -18.98
CA LYS A 96 18.25 5.32 -19.40
C LYS A 96 18.67 6.50 -20.29
N SER A 97 17.74 7.27 -20.85
CA SER A 97 18.11 8.42 -21.71
C SER A 97 18.83 9.49 -20.90
N HIS A 98 19.92 10.03 -21.43
CA HIS A 98 20.68 11.14 -20.85
C HIS A 98 20.08 12.50 -21.23
N ASP A 99 19.36 12.58 -22.34
CA ASP A 99 18.80 13.83 -22.89
C ASP A 99 17.55 14.29 -22.13
N VAL A 100 16.90 13.38 -21.40
CA VAL A 100 15.68 13.71 -20.65
C VAL A 100 16.03 14.15 -19.23
N LYS A 101 15.61 15.38 -18.89
CA LYS A 101 15.84 15.98 -17.58
C LYS A 101 15.14 15.19 -16.46
N LEU A 102 15.72 15.19 -15.26
CA LEU A 102 15.22 14.45 -14.11
C LEU A 102 13.76 14.79 -13.76
N HIS A 103 13.40 16.09 -13.76
CA HIS A 103 12.03 16.52 -13.45
C HIS A 103 10.99 15.93 -14.41
N THR A 104 11.33 15.80 -15.70
CA THR A 104 10.45 15.16 -16.70
C THR A 104 10.30 13.67 -16.42
N LYS A 105 11.40 12.97 -16.10
CA LYS A 105 11.36 11.56 -15.69
C LYS A 105 10.46 11.35 -14.48
N ILE A 106 10.60 12.20 -13.46
CA ILE A 106 9.76 12.14 -12.25
C ILE A 106 8.29 12.46 -12.56
N GLY A 107 8.01 13.40 -13.46
CA GLY A 107 6.65 13.68 -13.93
C GLY A 107 5.99 12.45 -14.56
N VAL A 108 6.69 11.78 -15.47
CA VAL A 108 6.20 10.54 -16.10
C VAL A 108 6.09 9.40 -15.09
N TYR A 109 7.04 9.28 -14.16
CA TYR A 109 6.98 8.29 -13.08
C TYR A 109 5.71 8.46 -12.23
N ARG A 110 5.38 9.70 -11.84
CA ARG A 110 4.14 10.02 -11.11
C ARG A 110 2.89 9.62 -11.89
N ALA A 111 2.84 9.99 -13.17
CA ALA A 111 1.66 9.79 -14.01
C ALA A 111 1.40 8.33 -14.39
N ALA A 112 2.42 7.56 -14.70
CA ALA A 112 2.28 6.21 -15.23
C ALA A 112 2.51 5.11 -14.18
N VAL A 113 3.60 5.21 -13.40
CA VAL A 113 4.01 4.13 -12.51
C VAL A 113 3.38 4.27 -11.13
N LEU A 114 3.48 5.45 -10.54
CA LEU A 114 2.98 5.71 -9.19
C LEU A 114 1.45 5.66 -9.13
N SER A 115 0.77 6.17 -10.17
CA SER A 115 -0.70 6.06 -10.30
C SER A 115 -1.16 4.61 -10.41
N SER A 116 -0.43 3.75 -11.14
CA SER A 116 -0.70 2.31 -11.22
C SER A 116 -0.46 1.60 -9.89
N LEU A 117 0.60 1.99 -9.17
CA LEU A 117 0.96 1.42 -7.87
C LEU A 117 -0.07 1.72 -6.78
N LEU A 118 -0.58 2.94 -6.77
CA LEU A 118 -1.48 3.46 -5.73
C LEU A 118 -2.94 3.57 -6.17
N TYR A 119 -3.32 2.87 -7.22
CA TYR A 119 -4.70 2.87 -7.68
C TYR A 119 -5.63 2.30 -6.60
N CYS A 120 -6.73 3.00 -6.28
CA CYS A 120 -7.68 2.66 -5.21
C CYS A 120 -7.09 2.58 -3.79
N CYS A 121 -5.91 3.14 -3.56
CA CYS A 121 -5.24 3.05 -2.26
C CYS A 121 -5.99 3.80 -1.14
N GLU A 122 -6.90 4.69 -1.48
CA GLU A 122 -7.76 5.43 -0.55
C GLU A 122 -8.69 4.53 0.26
N THR A 123 -9.03 3.36 -0.26
CA THR A 123 -9.91 2.38 0.41
C THR A 123 -9.16 1.32 1.21
N TRP A 124 -7.84 1.27 1.10
CA TRP A 124 -7.05 0.21 1.73
C TRP A 124 -6.95 0.34 3.25
N THR A 125 -6.74 -0.79 3.91
CA THR A 125 -6.34 -0.87 5.32
C THR A 125 -4.94 -1.49 5.44
N PRO A 126 -3.88 -0.78 5.02
CA PRO A 126 -2.56 -1.36 4.86
C PRO A 126 -1.89 -1.61 6.21
N TYR A 127 -1.32 -2.80 6.38
CA TYR A 127 -0.39 -3.10 7.46
C TYR A 127 1.02 -2.61 7.12
N ARG A 128 1.90 -2.47 8.12
CA ARG A 128 3.30 -2.05 7.92
C ARG A 128 4.05 -2.89 6.89
N ARG A 129 3.75 -4.19 6.77
CA ARG A 129 4.35 -5.06 5.74
C ARG A 129 3.99 -4.60 4.32
N HIS A 130 2.75 -4.17 4.09
CA HIS A 130 2.28 -3.66 2.80
C HIS A 130 2.97 -2.34 2.44
N ILE A 131 3.03 -1.41 3.39
CA ILE A 131 3.70 -0.12 3.20
C ILE A 131 5.19 -0.35 2.87
N ARG A 132 5.88 -1.25 3.59
CA ARG A 132 7.28 -1.59 3.31
C ARG A 132 7.48 -2.19 1.93
N LYS A 133 6.56 -3.06 1.47
CA LYS A 133 6.63 -3.67 0.13
C LYS A 133 6.48 -2.63 -0.98
N LEU A 134 5.53 -1.69 -0.83
CA LEU A 134 5.32 -0.58 -1.75
C LEU A 134 6.50 0.40 -1.74
N GLU A 135 7.00 0.75 -0.55
CA GLU A 135 8.14 1.66 -0.38
C GLU A 135 9.42 1.07 -1.00
N ALA A 136 9.67 -0.24 -0.83
CA ALA A 136 10.82 -0.90 -1.44
C ALA A 136 10.78 -0.83 -2.97
N PHE A 137 9.61 -1.01 -3.58
CA PHE A 137 9.41 -0.84 -5.01
C PHE A 137 9.66 0.61 -5.43
N HIS A 138 9.06 1.57 -4.73
CA HIS A 138 9.21 2.99 -4.98
C HIS A 138 10.69 3.42 -4.96
N MET A 139 11.40 3.07 -3.90
CA MET A 139 12.83 3.39 -3.75
C MET A 139 13.70 2.76 -4.84
N ARG A 140 13.42 1.52 -5.24
CA ARG A 140 14.12 0.85 -6.34
C ARG A 140 13.94 1.60 -7.66
N CYS A 141 12.72 2.04 -7.97
CA CYS A 141 12.43 2.81 -9.17
C CYS A 141 13.15 4.17 -9.15
N LEU A 142 13.08 4.90 -8.04
CA LEU A 142 13.71 6.22 -7.93
C LEU A 142 15.22 6.15 -8.03
N ARG A 143 15.86 5.17 -7.37
CA ARG A 143 17.31 4.96 -7.51
C ARG A 143 17.70 4.70 -8.96
N ARG A 144 16.90 3.88 -9.66
CA ARG A 144 17.16 3.60 -11.09
C ARG A 144 16.99 4.83 -11.97
N ILE A 145 15.99 5.68 -11.71
CA ILE A 145 15.79 6.95 -12.43
C ILE A 145 16.94 7.92 -12.17
N CYS A 146 17.45 7.98 -10.93
CA CYS A 146 18.55 8.83 -10.53
C CYS A 146 19.94 8.24 -10.82
N ASN A 147 20.01 7.06 -11.43
CA ASN A 147 21.24 6.30 -11.68
C ASN A 147 22.10 6.08 -10.43
N MET A 148 21.43 5.83 -9.27
CA MET A 148 22.09 5.55 -8.00
C MET A 148 22.25 4.06 -7.80
N ARG A 149 23.46 3.63 -7.43
CA ARG A 149 23.76 2.24 -7.10
C ARG A 149 23.62 2.01 -5.59
N TRP A 150 23.50 0.75 -5.19
CA TRP A 150 23.41 0.39 -3.76
C TRP A 150 24.74 0.68 -3.02
N GLN A 151 25.88 0.66 -3.75
CA GLN A 151 27.19 1.00 -3.24
C GLN A 151 27.30 2.44 -2.77
N ASP A 152 26.57 3.37 -3.41
CA ASP A 152 26.58 4.81 -3.10
C ASP A 152 26.02 5.10 -1.70
N ARG A 153 25.35 4.11 -1.06
CA ARG A 153 24.79 4.17 0.30
C ARG A 153 23.93 5.40 0.57
N VAL A 154 23.33 5.98 -0.48
CA VAL A 154 22.45 7.13 -0.37
C VAL A 154 21.19 6.76 0.42
N PRO A 155 20.88 7.49 1.49
CA PRO A 155 19.66 7.23 2.27
C PRO A 155 18.39 7.43 1.47
N ASN A 156 17.31 6.75 1.86
CA ASN A 156 15.97 6.91 1.21
C ASN A 156 15.47 8.35 1.30
N THR A 157 15.72 9.04 2.41
CA THR A 157 15.35 10.46 2.60
C THR A 157 15.95 11.36 1.54
N ASP A 158 17.22 11.15 1.23
CA ASP A 158 17.99 11.99 0.29
C ASP A 158 17.59 11.68 -1.16
N VAL A 159 17.24 10.42 -1.45
CA VAL A 159 16.67 10.01 -2.75
C VAL A 159 15.32 10.70 -2.98
N LEU A 160 14.44 10.70 -1.98
CA LEU A 160 13.12 11.36 -2.08
C LEU A 160 13.27 12.87 -2.26
N GLU A 161 14.15 13.50 -1.49
CA GLU A 161 14.46 14.93 -1.58
C GLU A 161 14.98 15.29 -2.97
N LYS A 162 15.97 14.55 -3.52
CA LYS A 162 16.47 14.74 -4.88
C LYS A 162 15.40 14.62 -5.95
N CYS A 163 14.42 13.72 -5.75
CA CYS A 163 13.33 13.50 -6.67
C CYS A 163 12.14 14.48 -6.46
N GLY A 164 12.14 15.27 -5.40
CA GLY A 164 10.99 16.11 -5.02
C GLY A 164 9.72 15.29 -4.77
N LEU A 165 9.89 14.10 -4.17
CA LEU A 165 8.79 13.16 -3.87
C LEU A 165 8.70 12.91 -2.36
N THR A 166 7.49 12.53 -1.94
CA THR A 166 7.21 12.08 -0.58
C THR A 166 7.20 10.56 -0.48
N SER A 167 7.25 10.03 0.72
CA SER A 167 7.14 8.59 0.97
C SER A 167 5.79 8.02 0.53
N ILE A 168 5.75 6.73 0.26
CA ILE A 168 4.49 6.01 -0.01
C ILE A 168 3.53 6.15 1.17
N GLU A 169 4.02 6.13 2.40
CA GLU A 169 3.19 6.28 3.60
C GLU A 169 2.47 7.64 3.60
N ALA A 170 3.17 8.74 3.30
CA ALA A 170 2.57 10.07 3.19
C ALA A 170 1.54 10.15 2.05
N LEU A 171 1.81 9.51 0.90
CA LEU A 171 0.87 9.46 -0.22
C LEU A 171 -0.41 8.69 0.13
N LEU A 172 -0.29 7.55 0.83
CA LEU A 172 -1.43 6.77 1.32
C LEU A 172 -2.27 7.57 2.30
N VAL A 173 -1.64 8.19 3.30
CA VAL A 173 -2.33 9.04 4.29
C VAL A 173 -3.09 10.17 3.60
N ASN A 174 -2.44 10.87 2.66
CA ASN A 174 -3.09 11.95 1.92
C ASN A 174 -4.32 11.48 1.12
N SER A 175 -4.20 10.33 0.41
CA SER A 175 -5.30 9.77 -0.37
C SER A 175 -6.47 9.37 0.52
N GLN A 176 -6.21 8.73 1.66
CA GLN A 176 -7.23 8.28 2.61
C GLN A 176 -7.92 9.46 3.30
N LEU A 177 -7.19 10.49 3.73
CA LEU A 177 -7.79 11.69 4.32
C LEU A 177 -8.66 12.45 3.32
N ARG A 178 -8.20 12.58 2.07
CA ARG A 178 -8.99 13.22 1.01
C ARG A 178 -10.27 12.44 0.69
N TRP A 179 -10.17 11.12 0.64
CA TRP A 179 -11.31 10.22 0.44
C TRP A 179 -12.29 10.30 1.61
N ALA A 180 -11.81 10.26 2.85
CA ALA A 180 -12.64 10.42 4.04
C ALA A 180 -13.46 11.72 4.00
N GLY A 181 -12.82 12.84 3.66
CA GLY A 181 -13.54 14.11 3.49
C GLY A 181 -14.54 14.07 2.33
N HIS A 182 -14.30 13.29 1.27
CA HIS A 182 -15.31 13.08 0.23
C HIS A 182 -16.52 12.31 0.75
N VAL A 183 -16.28 11.24 1.52
CA VAL A 183 -17.36 10.42 2.12
C VAL A 183 -18.21 11.22 3.09
N VAL A 184 -17.60 12.08 3.92
CA VAL A 184 -18.34 12.98 4.84
C VAL A 184 -19.35 13.85 4.08
N ARG A 185 -18.97 14.38 2.91
CA ARG A 185 -19.84 15.24 2.08
C ARG A 185 -20.90 14.50 1.26
N MET A 186 -20.89 13.18 1.27
CA MET A 186 -21.95 12.39 0.59
C MET A 186 -23.26 12.49 1.38
N SER A 187 -24.38 12.27 0.71
CA SER A 187 -25.68 12.06 1.39
C SER A 187 -25.66 10.80 2.24
N ASP A 188 -26.47 10.78 3.29
CA ASP A 188 -26.46 9.70 4.30
C ASP A 188 -26.90 8.35 3.72
N GLU A 189 -27.67 8.37 2.66
CA GLU A 189 -28.14 7.17 1.93
C GLU A 189 -27.04 6.47 1.12
N ARG A 190 -25.92 7.14 0.88
CA ARG A 190 -24.82 6.57 0.11
C ARG A 190 -24.09 5.46 0.86
N ILE A 191 -23.94 4.31 0.21
CA ILE A 191 -23.29 3.12 0.78
C ILE A 191 -21.92 3.40 1.42
N PRO A 192 -21.00 4.17 0.81
CA PRO A 192 -19.70 4.46 1.44
C PRO A 192 -19.85 5.19 2.78
N LYS A 193 -20.81 6.12 2.90
CA LYS A 193 -21.08 6.83 4.16
C LYS A 193 -21.70 5.91 5.21
N ALA A 194 -22.70 5.12 4.81
CA ALA A 194 -23.30 4.11 5.67
C ALA A 194 -22.26 3.09 6.19
N LEU A 195 -21.32 2.65 5.36
CA LEU A 195 -20.24 1.75 5.77
C LEU A 195 -19.24 2.41 6.73
N LEU A 196 -18.89 3.69 6.51
CA LEU A 196 -17.96 4.41 7.39
C LEU A 196 -18.53 4.58 8.80
N TYR A 197 -19.82 4.93 8.91
CA TYR A 197 -20.48 5.22 10.20
C TYR A 197 -21.23 4.05 10.77
N GLY A 198 -21.58 3.07 9.93
CA GLY A 198 -22.36 1.91 10.31
C GLY A 198 -21.72 1.08 11.42
N GLN A 199 -22.57 0.49 12.25
CA GLN A 199 -22.20 -0.48 13.26
C GLN A 199 -23.05 -1.75 13.08
N LEU A 200 -22.43 -2.91 13.27
CA LEU A 200 -23.16 -4.18 13.25
C LEU A 200 -24.03 -4.29 14.49
N LYS A 201 -25.33 -4.41 14.26
CA LYS A 201 -26.31 -4.59 15.35
C LYS A 201 -26.09 -5.95 16.03
N GLY A 202 -25.99 -5.95 17.36
CA GLY A 202 -25.88 -7.19 18.15
C GLY A 202 -24.53 -7.91 18.10
N CYS A 203 -23.50 -7.29 17.51
CA CYS A 203 -22.15 -7.89 17.44
C CYS A 203 -21.13 -7.08 18.21
N THR A 204 -20.38 -7.75 19.09
CA THR A 204 -19.22 -7.17 19.77
C THR A 204 -17.94 -7.59 19.05
N ARG A 205 -16.95 -6.70 19.04
CA ARG A 205 -15.64 -7.01 18.47
C ARG A 205 -14.90 -7.97 19.40
N ARG A 206 -14.26 -9.00 18.85
CA ARG A 206 -13.45 -9.93 19.62
C ARG A 206 -12.34 -9.22 20.38
N VAL A 207 -12.08 -9.68 21.59
CA VAL A 207 -10.90 -9.28 22.38
C VAL A 207 -9.64 -9.88 21.74
N GLY A 208 -8.51 -9.23 21.88
CA GLY A 208 -7.25 -9.63 21.28
C GLY A 208 -6.82 -8.72 20.13
N ARG A 209 -6.28 -9.29 19.05
CA ARG A 209 -5.75 -8.55 17.88
C ARG A 209 -6.65 -8.71 16.64
N PRO A 210 -7.84 -8.10 16.62
CA PRO A 210 -8.74 -8.20 15.49
C PRO A 210 -8.16 -7.51 14.25
N ARG A 211 -8.67 -7.88 13.05
CA ARG A 211 -8.26 -7.24 11.80
C ARG A 211 -8.53 -5.73 11.84
N LEU A 212 -7.64 -4.96 11.21
CA LEU A 212 -7.75 -3.51 11.10
C LEU A 212 -8.97 -3.14 10.25
N ARG A 213 -9.84 -2.26 10.77
CA ARG A 213 -10.94 -1.68 9.99
C ARG A 213 -10.52 -0.37 9.37
N TYR A 214 -11.20 0.05 8.31
CA TYR A 214 -10.96 1.35 7.67
C TYR A 214 -11.07 2.53 8.66
N LYS A 215 -12.10 2.51 9.53
CA LYS A 215 -12.30 3.53 10.58
C LYS A 215 -11.13 3.61 11.55
N ASP A 216 -10.52 2.48 11.89
CA ASP A 216 -9.35 2.43 12.78
C ASP A 216 -8.11 3.01 12.08
N ALA A 217 -7.92 2.67 10.79
CA ALA A 217 -6.86 3.24 9.96
C ALA A 217 -7.01 4.75 9.78
N LEU A 218 -8.22 5.23 9.50
CA LEU A 218 -8.53 6.65 9.38
C LEU A 218 -8.25 7.40 10.68
N LYS A 219 -8.70 6.88 11.82
CA LYS A 219 -8.42 7.47 13.15
C LYS A 219 -6.92 7.53 13.44
N HIS A 220 -6.18 6.51 13.05
CA HIS A 220 -4.72 6.51 13.16
C HIS A 220 -4.10 7.62 12.28
N ASN A 221 -4.53 7.73 11.03
CA ASN A 221 -4.02 8.73 10.09
C ASN A 221 -4.31 10.17 10.54
N LEU A 222 -5.52 10.44 11.06
CA LEU A 222 -5.87 11.73 11.66
C LEU A 222 -4.92 12.08 12.81
N LYS A 223 -4.74 11.17 13.75
CA LYS A 223 -3.83 11.36 14.90
C LYS A 223 -2.39 11.60 14.45
N THR A 224 -1.90 10.78 13.53
CA THR A 224 -0.51 10.86 13.05
C THR A 224 -0.25 12.15 12.27
N SER A 225 -1.25 12.65 11.57
CA SER A 225 -1.22 13.95 10.87
C SER A 225 -1.58 15.12 11.79
N LYS A 226 -1.72 14.91 13.11
CA LYS A 226 -2.09 15.93 14.11
C LYS A 226 -3.42 16.66 13.80
N LEU A 227 -4.33 16.00 13.09
CA LEU A 227 -5.68 16.49 12.86
C LEU A 227 -6.59 16.12 14.04
N ASN A 228 -7.47 17.03 14.43
CA ASN A 228 -8.38 16.79 15.55
C ASN A 228 -9.43 15.73 15.15
N THR A 229 -9.45 14.62 15.87
CA THR A 229 -10.37 13.51 15.63
C THR A 229 -11.82 13.81 15.93
N ASN A 230 -12.12 14.91 16.60
CA ASN A 230 -13.48 15.28 16.99
C ASN A 230 -14.08 16.36 16.06
N THR A 231 -13.25 17.18 15.40
CA THR A 231 -13.70 18.30 14.56
C THR A 231 -13.46 18.09 13.07
N TRP A 232 -12.68 17.08 12.68
CA TRP A 232 -12.29 16.85 11.28
C TRP A 232 -13.47 16.73 10.30
N GLU A 233 -14.63 16.24 10.77
CA GLU A 233 -15.82 16.08 9.93
C GLU A 233 -16.40 17.47 9.57
N ALA A 234 -16.48 18.36 10.55
CA ALA A 234 -16.91 19.74 10.32
C ALA A 234 -15.94 20.46 9.36
N GLU A 235 -14.63 20.28 9.55
CA GLU A 235 -13.60 20.86 8.67
C GLU A 235 -13.68 20.28 7.26
N ALA A 236 -14.04 18.99 7.13
CA ALA A 236 -14.18 18.29 5.86
C ALA A 236 -15.39 18.74 5.02
N THR A 237 -16.37 19.47 5.58
CA THR A 237 -17.54 19.99 4.84
C THR A 237 -17.09 20.95 3.75
N ASN A 238 -16.11 21.82 4.01
CA ASN A 238 -15.52 22.68 3.00
C ASN A 238 -14.42 21.96 2.24
N ARG A 239 -14.69 21.64 0.98
CA ARG A 239 -13.80 20.85 0.12
C ARG A 239 -12.41 21.50 -0.10
N SER A 240 -12.36 22.82 -0.31
CA SER A 240 -11.11 23.53 -0.56
C SER A 240 -10.27 23.64 0.70
N ALA A 241 -10.87 24.03 1.81
CA ALA A 241 -10.23 24.11 3.13
C ALA A 241 -9.67 22.74 3.54
N TRP A 242 -10.48 21.68 3.45
CA TRP A 242 -10.05 20.31 3.75
C TRP A 242 -8.87 19.84 2.91
N ARG A 243 -8.91 20.12 1.59
CA ARG A 243 -7.79 19.76 0.71
C ARG A 243 -6.49 20.44 1.13
N ASN A 244 -6.55 21.72 1.47
CA ASN A 244 -5.38 22.47 1.94
C ASN A 244 -4.89 21.95 3.29
N LEU A 245 -5.82 21.71 4.24
CA LEU A 245 -5.51 21.16 5.57
C LEU A 245 -4.81 19.80 5.46
N CYS A 246 -5.34 18.87 4.66
CA CYS A 246 -4.69 17.58 4.41
C CYS A 246 -3.28 17.76 3.83
N ARG A 247 -3.09 18.66 2.87
CA ARG A 247 -1.79 18.90 2.26
C ARG A 247 -0.76 19.39 3.27
N VAL A 248 -1.14 20.33 4.13
CA VAL A 248 -0.27 20.88 5.18
C VAL A 248 0.03 19.81 6.22
N ALA A 249 -1.00 19.15 6.75
CA ALA A 249 -0.86 18.13 7.79
C ALA A 249 0.02 16.94 7.35
N VAL A 250 -0.17 16.46 6.13
CA VAL A 250 0.67 15.38 5.57
C VAL A 250 2.09 15.87 5.29
N GLY A 251 2.27 17.13 4.91
CA GLY A 251 3.59 17.76 4.78
C GLY A 251 4.35 17.76 6.10
N GLU A 252 3.71 18.15 7.19
CA GLU A 252 4.31 18.13 8.54
C GLU A 252 4.58 16.69 9.03
N PHE A 253 3.67 15.76 8.75
CA PHE A 253 3.90 14.34 9.01
C PHE A 253 5.17 13.84 8.31
N GLU A 254 5.35 14.15 7.02
CA GLU A 254 6.53 13.71 6.26
C GLU A 254 7.81 14.37 6.79
N LYS A 255 7.79 15.64 7.14
CA LYS A 255 8.92 16.33 7.78
C LYS A 255 9.32 15.65 9.09
N SER A 256 8.35 15.34 9.95
CA SER A 256 8.59 14.65 11.23
C SER A 256 9.18 13.26 11.00
N ARG A 257 8.68 12.52 10.00
CA ARG A 257 9.18 11.20 9.60
C ARG A 257 10.64 11.26 9.13
N ILE A 258 10.97 12.26 8.31
CA ILE A 258 12.33 12.47 7.82
C ILE A 258 13.27 12.83 8.97
N ALA A 259 12.86 13.72 9.87
CA ALA A 259 13.63 14.12 11.05
C ALA A 259 13.96 12.91 11.94
N ALA A 260 12.94 12.10 12.28
CA ALA A 260 13.11 10.88 13.06
C ALA A 260 14.03 9.86 12.37
N ALA A 261 13.98 9.74 11.04
CA ALA A 261 14.89 8.87 10.28
C ALA A 261 16.33 9.37 10.30
N LYS A 262 16.55 10.69 10.21
CA LYS A 262 17.87 11.33 10.31
C LYS A 262 18.45 11.14 11.72
N GLU A 263 17.68 11.40 12.76
CA GLU A 263 18.05 11.19 14.16
C GLU A 263 18.44 9.74 14.46
N LYS A 264 17.58 8.78 14.06
CA LYS A 264 17.86 7.35 14.22
C LYS A 264 19.15 6.92 13.51
N ARG A 265 19.50 7.56 12.40
CA ARG A 265 20.76 7.31 11.69
C ARG A 265 21.94 7.91 12.44
N ALA A 266 21.82 9.14 12.95
CA ALA A 266 22.84 9.78 13.77
C ALA A 266 23.13 8.95 15.03
N ALA A 267 22.10 8.54 15.75
CA ALA A 267 22.22 7.68 16.93
C ALA A 267 22.90 6.32 16.62
N ARG A 268 22.70 5.75 15.41
CA ARG A 268 23.44 4.53 15.02
C ARG A 268 24.93 4.80 14.75
N LYS A 269 25.27 5.98 14.23
CA LYS A 269 26.66 6.35 13.97
C LYS A 269 27.42 6.67 15.26
N SER A 270 26.76 7.29 16.23
CA SER A 270 27.33 7.64 17.53
C SER A 270 27.29 6.50 18.57
N ARG A 271 26.75 5.32 18.18
CA ARG A 271 26.62 4.19 19.11
C ARG A 271 28.01 3.67 19.50
N VAL A 272 28.36 3.88 20.77
CA VAL A 272 29.55 3.30 21.38
C VAL A 272 29.42 1.77 21.36
N PRO A 273 30.47 1.01 21.01
CA PRO A 273 30.45 -0.44 21.11
C PRO A 273 30.08 -0.87 22.54
N PRO A 274 29.26 -1.90 22.73
CA PRO A 274 28.96 -2.39 24.07
C PRO A 274 30.22 -2.91 24.74
N PRO A 275 30.31 -2.85 26.10
CA PRO A 275 31.52 -3.19 26.83
C PRO A 275 32.06 -4.62 26.59
N ASN A 276 31.21 -5.52 26.08
CA ASN A 276 31.58 -6.91 25.73
C ASN A 276 32.10 -7.06 24.28
N ALA A 277 32.29 -5.99 23.52
CA ALA A 277 32.86 -6.06 22.18
C ALA A 277 34.39 -6.20 22.28
N VAL A 278 34.88 -7.43 22.15
CA VAL A 278 36.29 -7.82 22.39
C VAL A 278 37.06 -8.01 21.08
N PHE A 279 36.39 -8.15 19.94
CA PHE A 279 37.01 -8.48 18.67
C PHE A 279 37.24 -7.21 17.83
N ALA A 280 38.45 -6.71 17.84
CA ALA A 280 38.83 -5.51 17.06
C ALA A 280 39.16 -5.88 15.61
N CYS A 281 38.75 -5.04 14.66
CA CYS A 281 39.12 -5.15 13.25
C CYS A 281 40.47 -4.53 13.02
N SER A 282 41.41 -5.26 12.42
CA SER A 282 42.77 -4.79 12.11
C SER A 282 42.85 -3.64 11.09
N LYS A 283 41.78 -3.42 10.29
CA LYS A 283 41.75 -2.38 9.25
C LYS A 283 41.10 -1.05 9.66
N CYS A 284 40.27 -1.02 10.70
CA CYS A 284 39.53 0.18 11.10
C CYS A 284 39.16 0.23 12.59
N ASP A 285 39.81 -0.55 13.44
CA ASP A 285 39.67 -0.60 14.89
C ASP A 285 38.22 -0.79 15.42
N LYS A 286 37.27 -1.14 14.54
CA LYS A 286 35.89 -1.38 14.92
C LYS A 286 35.78 -2.63 15.80
N LEU A 287 35.23 -2.46 17.00
CA LEU A 287 34.95 -3.54 17.92
C LEU A 287 33.68 -4.32 17.52
N CYS A 288 33.80 -5.64 17.46
CA CYS A 288 32.71 -6.56 17.16
C CYS A 288 32.39 -7.42 18.40
N LEU A 289 31.11 -7.81 18.53
CA LEU A 289 30.61 -8.62 19.64
C LEU A 289 30.97 -10.12 19.53
N SER A 290 31.31 -10.58 18.32
CA SER A 290 31.64 -11.97 18.07
C SER A 290 32.67 -12.11 16.96
N ARG A 291 33.38 -13.24 16.97
CA ARG A 291 34.34 -13.58 15.91
C ARG A 291 33.68 -13.67 14.52
N ILE A 292 32.43 -14.17 14.45
CA ILE A 292 31.65 -14.22 13.21
C ILE A 292 31.33 -12.80 12.72
N GLY A 293 30.98 -11.89 13.64
CA GLY A 293 30.76 -10.48 13.35
C GLY A 293 32.01 -9.80 12.81
N LEU A 294 33.18 -10.09 13.35
CA LEU A 294 34.49 -9.60 12.87
C LEU A 294 34.76 -10.13 11.46
N LEU A 295 34.65 -11.43 11.22
CA LEU A 295 34.86 -12.03 9.89
C LEU A 295 33.93 -11.45 8.82
N SER A 296 32.65 -11.24 9.17
CA SER A 296 31.70 -10.59 8.27
C SER A 296 32.09 -9.14 7.95
N HIS A 297 32.61 -8.43 8.94
CA HIS A 297 33.09 -7.05 8.79
C HIS A 297 34.36 -6.99 7.95
N GLU A 298 35.32 -7.86 8.14
CA GLU A 298 36.57 -7.96 7.35
C GLU A 298 36.30 -8.32 5.88
N ARG A 299 35.34 -9.24 5.63
CA ARG A 299 34.85 -9.51 4.27
C ARG A 299 34.26 -8.29 3.59
N ALA A 300 33.67 -7.35 4.34
CA ALA A 300 33.18 -6.10 3.79
C ALA A 300 34.33 -5.16 3.41
N HIS A 301 35.50 -5.18 4.10
CA HIS A 301 36.69 -4.49 3.67
C HIS A 301 37.26 -5.10 2.39
N ALA A 302 37.46 -6.41 2.36
CA ALA A 302 37.97 -7.10 1.16
C ALA A 302 37.14 -6.84 -0.10
N ARG A 303 35.81 -6.76 0.04
CA ARG A 303 34.89 -6.40 -1.09
C ARG A 303 35.05 -4.94 -1.54
N ARG A 304 35.48 -4.02 -0.68
CA ARG A 304 35.74 -2.63 -1.05
C ARG A 304 37.05 -2.51 -1.78
N ASP A 305 38.06 -3.23 -1.29
CA ASP A 305 39.41 -3.21 -1.85
C ASP A 305 39.46 -3.90 -3.23
N ALA A 306 38.57 -4.85 -3.49
CA ALA A 306 38.45 -5.59 -4.76
C ALA A 306 37.63 -4.86 -5.86
N CYS A 307 37.08 -3.68 -5.57
CA CYS A 307 36.32 -2.89 -6.55
C CYS A 307 36.88 -1.46 -6.56
N PRO A 308 38.00 -1.19 -7.27
CA PRO A 308 38.49 0.17 -7.50
C PRO A 308 37.42 0.93 -8.29
N SER A 309 37.19 2.19 -7.92
CA SER A 309 36.27 3.18 -8.47
C SER A 309 36.42 3.42 -9.97
#